data_ed15ec2fe148ed40db323500bcfbab1e
#
_entry.id   ed15ec2fe148ed40db323500bcfbab1e
#
_cell.length_a   1.000
_cell.length_b   1.000
_cell.length_c   1.000
_cell.angle_alpha   90.00
_cell.angle_beta   90.00
_cell.angle_gamma   90.00
#
_symmetry.space_group_name_H-M   'P 1'
#
loop_
_entity.id
_entity.type
_entity.pdbx_description
1 polymer ?
#
loop_
_entity_poly.entity_id
_entity_poly.type
_entity_poly.pdbx_seq_one_letter_code
_entity_poly.pdbx_strand_id
1 'polypeptide(L)'
;MRTPNLRSERGIALVAAIVALVVIGAIVAGTFFVSSLEQKTAENSVDAAQAYQAAEAGLVKNVANWDTGNNTLAVDGGSTIAQDSVATGTYFNVTISRLNSNLFFVRSVGTRNGTTQSLASILRTVTVNPNVGAAVTAKGNVSVGGNADIDGTNTNPTGWSACGTSPSMGGIRTSGTVTTNGNPTIGGTPAKIENDSSVTNALFQTPFNQFKAMATMSLAGSSGSGNYTVYNGMAPSTTGSPLKCNQADANNWGEPLRTGGYTAQCTSYAPIIYFGGNAKFTGGRGQGILLVDGDLSIAGNFQWVGLVIAIGQVKTGNGTANVTGAIMSQDANIGDQTSFSGTPVVSYSKCALDYVLNSSAVARPLSMRSWAQVF
;
A
#
# COMPACT_ATOMS: atom_id res chain seq x y z
N MET A 1 -46.78 96.11 26.70
CA MET A 1 -46.36 94.64 26.76
C MET A 1 -46.92 93.98 25.49
N ARG A 2 -46.08 93.67 24.56
CA ARG A 2 -46.46 92.93 23.33
C ARG A 2 -46.29 91.42 23.61
N THR A 3 -47.37 90.66 23.56
CA THR A 3 -47.35 89.18 23.62
C THR A 3 -46.77 88.63 22.30
N PRO A 4 -45.82 87.71 22.38
CA PRO A 4 -45.28 87.13 21.15
C PRO A 4 -46.31 86.10 20.58
N ASN A 5 -46.51 86.26 19.26
CA ASN A 5 -47.38 85.39 18.47
C ASN A 5 -46.82 84.00 18.30
N LEU A 6 -47.32 83.05 19.12
CA LEU A 6 -46.96 81.60 19.10
C LEU A 6 -47.66 80.77 17.99
N ARG A 7 -48.14 81.46 16.88
CA ARG A 7 -48.95 80.71 15.87
C ARG A 7 -48.20 80.18 14.67
N SER A 8 -46.86 80.39 14.59
CA SER A 8 -46.11 79.99 13.35
C SER A 8 -45.27 78.70 13.46
N GLU A 9 -45.14 78.12 14.65
CA GLU A 9 -44.21 77.04 14.84
C GLU A 9 -44.79 75.59 14.69
N ARG A 10 -46.14 75.47 14.64
CA ARG A 10 -46.81 74.18 14.58
C ARG A 10 -46.63 73.41 13.27
N GLY A 11 -46.38 74.12 12.17
CA GLY A 11 -46.18 73.48 10.86
C GLY A 11 -44.76 72.90 10.64
N ILE A 12 -43.74 73.53 11.25
CA ILE A 12 -42.34 73.10 11.13
C ILE A 12 -42.05 71.84 11.93
N ALA A 13 -42.68 71.70 13.10
CA ALA A 13 -42.50 70.57 13.96
C ALA A 13 -42.98 69.23 13.32
N LEU A 14 -44.08 69.28 12.55
CA LEU A 14 -44.59 68.10 11.83
C LEU A 14 -43.63 67.66 10.71
N VAL A 15 -43.12 68.63 9.92
CA VAL A 15 -42.18 68.34 8.87
C VAL A 15 -40.86 67.77 9.43
N ALA A 16 -40.36 68.40 10.49
CA ALA A 16 -39.18 67.93 11.19
C ALA A 16 -39.35 66.48 11.73
N ALA A 17 -40.52 66.17 12.30
CA ALA A 17 -40.83 64.81 12.78
C ALA A 17 -40.90 63.78 11.66
N ILE A 18 -41.50 64.14 10.52
CA ILE A 18 -41.54 63.23 9.33
C ILE A 18 -40.14 63.01 8.79
N VAL A 19 -39.33 64.05 8.66
CA VAL A 19 -37.93 63.93 8.18
C VAL A 19 -37.12 63.07 9.14
N ALA A 20 -37.27 63.26 10.47
CA ALA A 20 -36.60 62.45 11.47
C ALA A 20 -37.02 60.97 11.38
N LEU A 21 -38.31 60.66 11.19
CA LEU A 21 -38.80 59.33 10.99
C LEU A 21 -38.24 58.66 9.73
N VAL A 22 -38.17 59.39 8.61
CA VAL A 22 -37.59 58.88 7.38
C VAL A 22 -36.09 58.57 7.54
N VAL A 23 -35.35 59.49 8.19
CA VAL A 23 -33.92 59.28 8.47
C VAL A 23 -33.67 58.09 9.38
N ILE A 24 -34.44 57.98 10.46
CA ILE A 24 -34.34 56.82 11.37
C ILE A 24 -34.71 55.53 10.63
N GLY A 25 -35.78 55.54 9.84
CA GLY A 25 -36.18 54.40 9.03
C GLY A 25 -35.10 53.95 8.04
N ALA A 26 -34.43 54.91 7.38
CA ALA A 26 -33.33 54.66 6.47
C ALA A 26 -32.11 54.06 7.18
N ILE A 27 -31.77 54.60 8.37
CA ILE A 27 -30.66 54.04 9.18
C ILE A 27 -30.98 52.61 9.65
N VAL A 28 -32.17 52.36 10.14
CA VAL A 28 -32.60 51.01 10.56
C VAL A 28 -32.57 50.03 9.41
N ALA A 29 -33.13 50.42 8.23
CA ALA A 29 -33.08 49.56 7.06
C ALA A 29 -31.64 49.30 6.60
N GLY A 30 -30.76 50.31 6.64
CA GLY A 30 -29.34 50.16 6.33
C GLY A 30 -28.61 49.20 7.25
N THR A 31 -28.85 49.31 8.56
CA THR A 31 -28.23 48.36 9.54
C THR A 31 -28.71 46.93 9.36
N PHE A 32 -30.00 46.69 9.10
CA PHE A 32 -30.50 45.37 8.76
C PHE A 32 -29.87 44.79 7.49
N PHE A 33 -29.68 45.59 6.47
CA PHE A 33 -29.04 45.17 5.24
C PHE A 33 -27.58 44.77 5.48
N VAL A 34 -26.81 45.62 6.20
CA VAL A 34 -25.41 45.30 6.56
C VAL A 34 -25.34 44.03 7.39
N SER A 35 -26.16 43.90 8.45
CA SER A 35 -26.19 42.71 9.28
C SER A 35 -26.50 41.42 8.49
N SER A 36 -27.41 41.50 7.52
CA SER A 36 -27.72 40.35 6.66
C SER A 36 -26.57 39.95 5.72
N LEU A 37 -25.77 40.92 5.25
CA LEU A 37 -24.57 40.67 4.47
C LEU A 37 -23.46 40.07 5.34
N GLU A 38 -23.27 40.58 6.56
CA GLU A 38 -22.29 40.03 7.52
C GLU A 38 -22.63 38.62 7.88
N GLN A 39 -23.91 38.28 8.12
CA GLN A 39 -24.35 36.91 8.41
C GLN A 39 -24.04 35.98 7.24
N LYS A 40 -24.38 36.36 6.00
CA LYS A 40 -24.07 35.53 4.82
C LYS A 40 -22.57 35.35 4.62
N THR A 41 -21.77 36.39 4.87
CA THR A 41 -20.31 36.33 4.80
C THR A 41 -19.75 35.37 5.84
N ALA A 42 -20.29 35.40 7.07
CA ALA A 42 -19.92 34.50 8.14
C ALA A 42 -20.30 33.05 7.81
N GLU A 43 -21.51 32.78 7.31
CA GLU A 43 -21.96 31.47 6.85
C GLU A 43 -21.04 30.92 5.74
N ASN A 44 -20.75 31.71 4.72
CA ASN A 44 -19.84 31.31 3.63
C ASN A 44 -18.42 31.00 4.14
N SER A 45 -17.95 31.76 5.13
CA SER A 45 -16.64 31.55 5.75
C SER A 45 -16.60 30.21 6.52
N VAL A 46 -17.67 29.88 7.26
CA VAL A 46 -17.81 28.58 7.95
C VAL A 46 -17.89 27.43 6.97
N ASP A 47 -18.68 27.57 5.89
CA ASP A 47 -18.80 26.54 4.87
C ASP A 47 -17.46 26.32 4.14
N ALA A 48 -16.71 27.39 3.84
CA ALA A 48 -15.38 27.30 3.25
C ALA A 48 -14.38 26.58 4.18
N ALA A 49 -14.40 26.87 5.48
CA ALA A 49 -13.56 26.19 6.46
C ALA A 49 -13.91 24.71 6.58
N GLN A 50 -15.19 24.34 6.58
CA GLN A 50 -15.62 22.95 6.63
C GLN A 50 -15.29 22.19 5.32
N ALA A 51 -15.43 22.83 4.18
CA ALA A 51 -15.02 22.27 2.89
C ALA A 51 -13.50 22.04 2.84
N TYR A 52 -12.70 22.96 3.41
CA TYR A 52 -11.26 22.79 3.53
C TYR A 52 -10.90 21.58 4.40
N GLN A 53 -11.53 21.45 5.59
CA GLN A 53 -11.32 20.30 6.47
C GLN A 53 -11.73 18.98 5.79
N ALA A 54 -12.80 18.98 5.00
CA ALA A 54 -13.18 17.79 4.24
C ALA A 54 -12.13 17.44 3.17
N ALA A 55 -11.59 18.43 2.45
CA ALA A 55 -10.52 18.20 1.50
C ALA A 55 -9.27 17.63 2.17
N GLU A 56 -8.90 18.16 3.34
CA GLU A 56 -7.77 17.66 4.12
C GLU A 56 -8.01 16.24 4.60
N ALA A 57 -9.19 15.94 5.15
CA ALA A 57 -9.56 14.60 5.57
C ALA A 57 -9.49 13.59 4.41
N GLY A 58 -9.96 13.98 3.23
CA GLY A 58 -9.87 13.15 2.03
C GLY A 58 -8.43 12.88 1.62
N LEU A 59 -7.57 13.88 1.64
CA LEU A 59 -6.15 13.72 1.32
C LEU A 59 -5.44 12.81 2.34
N VAL A 60 -5.60 13.09 3.65
CA VAL A 60 -4.99 12.30 4.73
C VAL A 60 -5.45 10.85 4.70
N LYS A 61 -6.77 10.62 4.56
CA LYS A 61 -7.34 9.27 4.49
C LYS A 61 -6.75 8.45 3.35
N ASN A 62 -6.61 9.03 2.17
CA ASN A 62 -6.11 8.31 0.99
C ASN A 62 -4.59 8.14 1.00
N VAL A 63 -3.84 9.05 1.63
CA VAL A 63 -2.40 8.87 1.85
C VAL A 63 -2.13 7.78 2.89
N ALA A 64 -2.87 7.80 4.01
CA ALA A 64 -2.71 6.82 5.09
C ALA A 64 -3.14 5.40 4.65
N ASN A 65 -4.18 5.30 3.81
CA ASN A 65 -4.70 4.03 3.29
C ASN A 65 -4.42 3.94 1.77
N TRP A 66 -3.15 4.11 1.38
CA TRP A 66 -2.77 4.08 -0.03
C TRP A 66 -3.18 2.76 -0.69
N ASP A 67 -4.05 2.85 -1.68
CA ASP A 67 -4.36 1.69 -2.51
C ASP A 67 -3.20 1.41 -3.47
N THR A 68 -2.57 0.25 -3.28
CA THR A 68 -1.43 -0.19 -4.11
C THR A 68 -1.81 -0.44 -5.56
N GLY A 69 -3.10 -0.61 -5.89
CA GLY A 69 -3.61 -0.61 -7.25
C GLY A 69 -3.26 0.67 -8.02
N ASN A 70 -3.11 1.79 -7.33
CA ASN A 70 -2.65 3.05 -7.96
C ASN A 70 -1.24 2.94 -8.53
N ASN A 71 -0.38 2.08 -7.97
CA ASN A 71 0.99 1.89 -8.45
C ASN A 71 1.05 1.25 -9.84
N THR A 72 -0.04 0.65 -10.30
CA THR A 72 -0.17 0.03 -11.62
C THR A 72 -0.83 0.93 -12.67
N LEU A 73 -1.28 2.15 -12.29
CA LEU A 73 -1.78 3.12 -13.26
C LEU A 73 -0.75 3.40 -14.34
N ALA A 74 -1.19 3.63 -15.57
CA ALA A 74 -0.29 4.12 -16.61
C ALA A 74 0.27 5.50 -16.22
N VAL A 75 1.44 5.86 -16.73
CA VAL A 75 1.96 7.23 -16.61
C VAL A 75 0.97 8.15 -17.31
N ASP A 76 0.67 9.29 -16.71
CA ASP A 76 -0.40 10.24 -17.08
C ASP A 76 -1.83 9.67 -16.95
N GLY A 77 -1.96 8.44 -16.44
CA GLY A 77 -3.23 7.85 -16.07
C GLY A 77 -3.71 8.30 -14.70
N GLY A 78 -5.01 8.21 -14.46
CA GLY A 78 -5.64 8.62 -13.21
C GLY A 78 -6.69 7.64 -12.69
N SER A 79 -6.95 7.75 -11.40
CA SER A 79 -8.04 7.07 -10.69
C SER A 79 -8.83 8.09 -9.89
N THR A 80 -10.13 7.96 -9.86
CA THR A 80 -11.02 8.80 -9.05
C THR A 80 -11.67 7.93 -7.97
N ILE A 81 -11.48 8.35 -6.72
CA ILE A 81 -12.14 7.72 -5.58
C ILE A 81 -13.51 8.36 -5.42
N ALA A 82 -14.52 7.51 -5.32
CA ALA A 82 -15.91 7.96 -5.17
C ALA A 82 -16.06 8.85 -3.93
N GLN A 83 -17.08 9.70 -3.98
CA GLN A 83 -17.45 10.59 -2.89
C GLN A 83 -17.56 9.84 -1.56
N ASP A 84 -16.92 10.41 -0.53
CA ASP A 84 -17.02 9.92 0.84
C ASP A 84 -17.41 11.06 1.78
N SER A 85 -18.09 10.75 2.87
CA SER A 85 -18.67 11.71 3.79
C SER A 85 -17.81 11.85 5.05
N VAL A 86 -17.57 13.10 5.46
CA VAL A 86 -16.93 13.42 6.75
C VAL A 86 -17.98 13.71 7.82
N ALA A 87 -19.05 14.40 7.43
CA ALA A 87 -20.19 14.74 8.28
C ALA A 87 -21.42 14.98 7.40
N THR A 88 -22.60 15.09 8.00
CA THR A 88 -23.84 15.40 7.27
C THR A 88 -23.67 16.64 6.41
N GLY A 89 -23.86 16.51 5.09
CA GLY A 89 -23.73 17.58 4.10
C GLY A 89 -22.28 18.04 3.84
N THR A 90 -21.28 17.33 4.36
CA THR A 90 -19.86 17.62 4.13
C THR A 90 -19.17 16.37 3.59
N TYR A 91 -18.61 16.45 2.41
CA TYR A 91 -18.03 15.31 1.69
C TYR A 91 -16.78 15.71 0.91
N PHE A 92 -16.02 14.72 0.47
CA PHE A 92 -14.86 14.92 -0.38
C PHE A 92 -14.82 13.93 -1.54
N ASN A 93 -14.12 14.31 -2.61
CA ASN A 93 -13.71 13.45 -3.72
C ASN A 93 -12.20 13.52 -3.87
N VAL A 94 -11.56 12.41 -4.21
CA VAL A 94 -10.11 12.37 -4.41
C VAL A 94 -9.79 11.88 -5.82
N THR A 95 -8.91 12.59 -6.49
CA THR A 95 -8.34 12.19 -7.78
C THR A 95 -6.86 11.95 -7.61
N ILE A 96 -6.38 10.82 -8.13
CA ILE A 96 -4.98 10.40 -8.09
C ILE A 96 -4.51 10.32 -9.54
N SER A 97 -3.43 11.00 -9.87
CA SER A 97 -2.80 10.95 -11.20
C SER A 97 -1.35 10.52 -11.07
N ARG A 98 -0.93 9.55 -11.88
CA ARG A 98 0.46 9.10 -11.90
C ARG A 98 1.29 9.98 -12.82
N LEU A 99 2.30 10.68 -12.26
CA LEU A 99 3.16 11.59 -13.02
C LEU A 99 4.35 10.88 -13.67
N ASN A 100 4.90 9.87 -12.99
CA ASN A 100 5.96 9.01 -13.52
C ASN A 100 6.00 7.67 -12.76
N SER A 101 7.08 6.89 -12.89
CA SER A 101 7.17 5.55 -12.27
C SER A 101 6.92 5.54 -10.76
N ASN A 102 7.23 6.63 -10.04
CA ASN A 102 7.18 6.68 -8.58
C ASN A 102 6.64 8.00 -8.00
N LEU A 103 6.09 8.89 -8.83
CA LEU A 103 5.45 10.14 -8.38
C LEU A 103 3.97 10.16 -8.74
N PHE A 104 3.17 10.61 -7.79
CA PHE A 104 1.73 10.74 -7.92
C PHE A 104 1.28 12.12 -7.48
N PHE A 105 0.35 12.70 -8.22
CA PHE A 105 -0.37 13.91 -7.85
C PHE A 105 -1.73 13.50 -7.29
N VAL A 106 -2.00 13.87 -6.05
CA VAL A 106 -3.27 13.59 -5.37
C VAL A 106 -3.97 14.91 -5.10
N ARG A 107 -5.18 15.04 -5.61
CA ARG A 107 -6.06 16.20 -5.40
C ARG A 107 -7.30 15.74 -4.66
N SER A 108 -7.60 16.40 -3.55
CA SER A 108 -8.83 16.23 -2.79
C SER A 108 -9.67 17.48 -2.89
N VAL A 109 -10.94 17.33 -3.23
CA VAL A 109 -11.93 18.41 -3.30
C VAL A 109 -12.96 18.16 -2.22
N GLY A 110 -12.99 19.02 -1.22
CA GLY A 110 -14.02 19.03 -0.17
C GLY A 110 -15.18 19.95 -0.56
N THR A 111 -16.37 19.57 -0.16
CA THR A 111 -17.61 20.31 -0.47
C THR A 111 -18.48 20.43 0.77
N ARG A 112 -19.01 21.65 1.01
CA ARG A 112 -20.01 21.93 2.03
C ARG A 112 -21.00 22.95 1.49
N ASN A 113 -22.30 22.62 1.52
CA ASN A 113 -23.40 23.51 1.06
C ASN A 113 -23.13 24.21 -0.30
N GLY A 114 -22.49 23.50 -1.25
CA GLY A 114 -22.13 24.06 -2.55
C GLY A 114 -20.78 24.83 -2.57
N THR A 115 -20.19 25.14 -1.42
CA THR A 115 -18.85 25.72 -1.32
C THR A 115 -17.81 24.60 -1.47
N THR A 116 -16.81 24.81 -2.32
CA THR A 116 -15.74 23.84 -2.58
C THR A 116 -14.38 24.39 -2.20
N GLN A 117 -13.52 23.51 -1.67
CA GLN A 117 -12.11 23.79 -1.42
C GLN A 117 -11.27 22.64 -1.96
N SER A 118 -10.11 22.93 -2.49
CA SER A 118 -9.26 21.96 -3.16
C SER A 118 -7.86 21.96 -2.56
N LEU A 119 -7.40 20.79 -2.14
CA LEU A 119 -6.03 20.55 -1.67
C LEU A 119 -5.35 19.54 -2.56
N ALA A 120 -4.09 19.75 -2.85
CA ALA A 120 -3.28 18.80 -3.61
C ALA A 120 -1.95 18.52 -2.91
N SER A 121 -1.45 17.32 -3.14
CA SER A 121 -0.15 16.88 -2.66
C SER A 121 0.55 16.04 -3.71
N ILE A 122 1.88 16.15 -3.77
CA ILE A 122 2.71 15.24 -4.55
C ILE A 122 3.23 14.17 -3.60
N LEU A 123 2.94 12.93 -3.95
CA LEU A 123 3.37 11.75 -3.22
C LEU A 123 4.47 11.04 -4.00
N ARG A 124 5.41 10.46 -3.27
CA ARG A 124 6.42 9.56 -3.82
C ARG A 124 6.20 8.16 -3.27
N THR A 125 6.16 7.17 -4.16
CA THR A 125 6.23 5.77 -3.72
C THR A 125 7.66 5.43 -3.33
N VAL A 126 7.79 4.80 -2.18
CA VAL A 126 9.07 4.28 -1.69
C VAL A 126 9.05 2.78 -1.91
N THR A 127 9.93 2.30 -2.79
CA THR A 127 10.18 0.89 -2.99
C THR A 127 11.37 0.46 -2.17
N VAL A 128 11.27 -0.67 -1.50
CA VAL A 128 12.40 -1.35 -0.88
C VAL A 128 13.10 -2.20 -1.94
N ASN A 129 14.40 -2.04 -2.09
CA ASN A 129 15.18 -2.91 -2.97
C ASN A 129 15.90 -3.98 -2.13
N PRO A 130 15.42 -5.23 -2.13
CA PRO A 130 15.99 -6.29 -1.30
C PRO A 130 17.33 -6.84 -1.81
N ASN A 131 17.90 -6.31 -2.89
CA ASN A 131 19.15 -6.78 -3.49
C ASN A 131 19.21 -8.30 -3.67
N VAL A 132 18.19 -8.85 -4.32
CA VAL A 132 18.10 -10.28 -4.62
C VAL A 132 19.23 -10.69 -5.57
N GLY A 133 20.11 -11.56 -5.13
CA GLY A 133 21.31 -11.98 -5.88
C GLY A 133 21.21 -13.39 -6.50
N ALA A 134 20.16 -14.16 -6.19
CA ALA A 134 19.93 -15.51 -6.68
C ALA A 134 18.46 -15.92 -6.48
N ALA A 135 18.05 -17.05 -7.05
CA ALA A 135 16.75 -17.65 -6.73
C ALA A 135 16.64 -17.96 -5.23
N VAL A 136 17.70 -18.45 -4.64
CA VAL A 136 17.85 -18.64 -3.20
C VAL A 136 19.09 -17.93 -2.70
N THR A 137 18.94 -16.97 -1.77
CA THR A 137 20.05 -16.31 -1.07
C THR A 137 19.98 -16.70 0.40
N ALA A 138 21.02 -17.32 0.94
CA ALA A 138 21.06 -17.74 2.34
C ALA A 138 22.38 -17.31 3.00
N LYS A 139 22.27 -16.93 4.30
CA LYS A 139 23.44 -16.80 5.13
C LYS A 139 23.71 -18.13 5.82
N GLY A 140 24.68 -18.78 5.74
CA GLY A 140 24.91 -20.14 6.27
C GLY A 140 24.76 -21.21 5.18
N ASN A 141 24.84 -22.44 5.57
CA ASN A 141 24.84 -23.56 4.64
C ASN A 141 23.48 -23.80 4.00
N VAL A 142 23.50 -24.27 2.77
CA VAL A 142 22.29 -24.68 2.04
C VAL A 142 22.39 -26.16 1.71
N SER A 143 21.36 -26.93 2.09
CA SER A 143 21.22 -28.33 1.75
C SER A 143 20.11 -28.50 0.71
N VAL A 144 20.40 -29.13 -0.40
CA VAL A 144 19.44 -29.38 -1.47
C VAL A 144 19.34 -30.89 -1.69
N GLY A 145 18.15 -31.45 -1.48
CA GLY A 145 17.94 -32.89 -1.50
C GLY A 145 16.72 -33.32 -2.31
N GLY A 146 16.57 -34.64 -2.46
CA GLY A 146 15.45 -35.21 -3.21
C GLY A 146 15.50 -34.84 -4.71
N ASN A 147 14.38 -34.44 -5.28
CA ASN A 147 14.23 -33.95 -6.64
C ASN A 147 13.94 -32.44 -6.65
N ALA A 148 14.57 -31.68 -5.75
CA ALA A 148 14.41 -30.22 -5.71
C ALA A 148 14.96 -29.58 -6.99
N ASP A 149 14.26 -28.56 -7.49
CA ASP A 149 14.67 -27.77 -8.65
C ASP A 149 14.81 -26.31 -8.23
N ILE A 150 16.04 -25.78 -8.25
CA ILE A 150 16.35 -24.40 -7.91
C ILE A 150 16.96 -23.75 -9.14
N ASP A 151 16.21 -22.86 -9.81
CA ASP A 151 16.64 -22.28 -11.07
C ASP A 151 16.76 -20.74 -10.97
N GLY A 152 17.97 -20.24 -11.19
CA GLY A 152 18.28 -18.82 -11.31
C GLY A 152 18.00 -18.25 -12.72
N THR A 153 17.61 -19.09 -13.69
CA THR A 153 17.17 -18.61 -15.00
C THR A 153 15.90 -17.78 -14.85
N ASN A 154 15.90 -16.58 -15.44
CA ASN A 154 14.74 -15.72 -15.33
C ASN A 154 13.51 -16.33 -16.01
N THR A 155 12.52 -16.71 -15.22
CA THR A 155 11.29 -17.39 -15.67
C THR A 155 10.09 -16.52 -15.34
N ASN A 156 9.19 -16.35 -16.31
CA ASN A 156 7.93 -15.63 -16.05
C ASN A 156 6.94 -16.54 -15.34
N PRO A 157 6.17 -16.02 -14.37
CA PRO A 157 5.09 -16.79 -13.75
C PRO A 157 4.07 -17.23 -14.83
N THR A 158 3.50 -18.41 -14.67
CA THR A 158 2.58 -18.99 -15.65
C THR A 158 1.38 -18.08 -15.90
N GLY A 159 1.13 -17.77 -17.18
CA GLY A 159 0.03 -16.91 -17.60
C GLY A 159 0.28 -15.40 -17.45
N TRP A 160 1.45 -14.98 -16.95
CA TRP A 160 1.82 -13.57 -16.92
C TRP A 160 2.36 -13.14 -18.30
N SER A 161 1.66 -12.18 -18.89
CA SER A 161 2.09 -11.57 -20.16
C SER A 161 2.91 -10.31 -19.90
N ALA A 162 3.73 -9.92 -20.87
CA ALA A 162 4.44 -8.64 -20.91
C ALA A 162 5.55 -8.44 -19.87
N CYS A 163 6.16 -9.51 -19.37
CA CYS A 163 7.42 -9.42 -18.68
C CYS A 163 8.55 -9.35 -19.71
N GLY A 164 9.31 -8.28 -19.72
CA GLY A 164 10.48 -8.14 -20.59
C GLY A 164 11.54 -9.23 -20.34
N THR A 165 12.48 -9.37 -21.27
CA THR A 165 13.66 -10.21 -21.04
C THR A 165 14.55 -9.58 -19.99
N SER A 166 14.98 -10.35 -19.01
CA SER A 166 15.92 -9.92 -17.97
C SER A 166 17.02 -10.94 -17.82
N PRO A 167 18.23 -10.55 -17.40
CA PRO A 167 19.31 -11.47 -17.17
C PRO A 167 18.94 -12.54 -16.15
N SER A 168 19.43 -13.74 -16.35
CA SER A 168 19.40 -14.79 -15.35
C SER A 168 20.30 -14.43 -14.16
N MET A 169 19.96 -14.94 -12.99
CA MET A 169 20.72 -14.79 -11.76
C MET A 169 21.35 -16.12 -11.34
N GLY A 170 22.04 -16.12 -10.22
CA GLY A 170 22.50 -17.37 -9.62
C GLY A 170 21.32 -18.24 -9.17
N GLY A 171 21.52 -19.57 -9.17
CA GLY A 171 20.56 -20.46 -8.54
C GLY A 171 20.59 -20.30 -7.03
N ILE A 172 21.77 -20.53 -6.43
CA ILE A 172 21.99 -20.36 -4.98
C ILE A 172 23.17 -19.43 -4.75
N ARG A 173 23.02 -18.52 -3.79
CA ARG A 173 24.07 -17.66 -3.27
C ARG A 173 24.13 -17.75 -1.76
N THR A 174 25.30 -18.09 -1.21
CA THR A 174 25.44 -18.28 0.23
C THR A 174 26.81 -17.86 0.76
N SER A 175 26.88 -17.40 2.02
CA SER A 175 28.17 -17.22 2.71
C SER A 175 28.75 -18.53 3.25
N GLY A 176 27.97 -19.62 3.26
CA GLY A 176 28.40 -20.96 3.60
C GLY A 176 28.64 -21.83 2.37
N THR A 177 28.34 -23.11 2.49
CA THR A 177 28.51 -24.12 1.44
C THR A 177 27.17 -24.70 1.01
N VAL A 178 27.10 -25.24 -0.20
CA VAL A 178 25.94 -25.94 -0.73
C VAL A 178 26.21 -27.44 -0.78
N THR A 179 25.42 -28.20 -0.04
CA THR A 179 25.45 -29.69 -0.07
C THR A 179 24.26 -30.22 -0.86
N THR A 180 24.48 -31.22 -1.66
CA THR A 180 23.43 -31.90 -2.46
C THR A 180 23.29 -33.33 -2.10
N ASN A 181 22.05 -33.87 -2.03
CA ASN A 181 21.76 -35.29 -1.77
C ASN A 181 20.54 -35.71 -2.60
N GLY A 182 20.63 -36.84 -3.29
CA GLY A 182 19.62 -37.27 -4.28
C GLY A 182 19.91 -36.73 -5.67
N ASN A 183 18.87 -36.31 -6.40
CA ASN A 183 18.98 -35.81 -7.78
C ASN A 183 18.46 -34.37 -7.92
N PRO A 184 18.91 -33.40 -7.09
CA PRO A 184 18.44 -32.03 -7.24
C PRO A 184 19.05 -31.38 -8.48
N THR A 185 18.29 -30.49 -9.10
CA THR A 185 18.74 -29.61 -10.18
C THR A 185 19.01 -28.23 -9.60
N ILE A 186 20.17 -27.63 -9.92
CA ILE A 186 20.50 -26.25 -9.59
C ILE A 186 20.95 -25.56 -10.86
N GLY A 187 20.06 -24.70 -11.41
CA GLY A 187 20.27 -23.89 -12.60
C GLY A 187 20.64 -22.45 -12.29
N GLY A 188 20.94 -21.69 -13.34
CA GLY A 188 21.30 -20.27 -13.24
C GLY A 188 22.75 -19.99 -13.64
N THR A 189 23.12 -18.72 -13.64
CA THR A 189 24.45 -18.29 -14.07
C THR A 189 25.07 -17.33 -13.06
N PRO A 190 26.02 -17.84 -12.23
CA PRO A 190 26.38 -19.25 -12.03
C PRO A 190 25.32 -20.04 -11.25
N ALA A 191 25.32 -21.37 -11.34
CA ALA A 191 24.37 -22.20 -10.60
C ALA A 191 24.51 -22.03 -9.08
N LYS A 192 25.76 -21.95 -8.58
CA LYS A 192 26.08 -21.79 -7.16
C LYS A 192 27.13 -20.71 -6.96
N ILE A 193 26.95 -19.89 -5.93
CA ILE A 193 27.93 -18.95 -5.39
C ILE A 193 28.06 -19.26 -3.89
N GLU A 194 29.19 -19.83 -3.52
CA GLU A 194 29.49 -20.27 -2.16
C GLU A 194 30.56 -19.40 -1.53
N ASN A 195 30.64 -19.39 -0.20
CA ASN A 195 31.60 -18.60 0.57
C ASN A 195 31.59 -17.11 0.23
N ASP A 196 30.43 -16.58 -0.15
CA ASP A 196 30.28 -15.17 -0.51
C ASP A 196 30.16 -14.29 0.74
N SER A 197 31.25 -13.66 1.12
CA SER A 197 31.32 -12.78 2.30
C SER A 197 30.41 -11.56 2.24
N SER A 198 29.87 -11.21 1.06
CA SER A 198 28.92 -10.11 0.91
C SER A 198 27.51 -10.47 1.36
N VAL A 199 27.21 -11.77 1.57
CA VAL A 199 25.96 -12.23 2.17
C VAL A 199 26.02 -12.08 3.68
N THR A 200 25.69 -10.89 4.15
CA THR A 200 25.74 -10.49 5.57
C THR A 200 24.34 -10.44 6.20
N ASN A 201 24.26 -10.34 7.52
CA ASN A 201 22.97 -10.14 8.22
C ASN A 201 22.21 -8.90 7.71
N ALA A 202 22.91 -7.82 7.41
CA ALA A 202 22.32 -6.59 6.94
C ALA A 202 21.59 -6.75 5.60
N LEU A 203 22.04 -7.69 4.74
CA LEU A 203 21.39 -8.01 3.47
C LEU A 203 19.94 -8.46 3.67
N PHE A 204 19.63 -9.12 4.78
CA PHE A 204 18.30 -9.64 5.13
C PHE A 204 17.55 -8.68 6.05
N GLN A 205 18.17 -8.23 7.15
CA GLN A 205 17.50 -7.45 8.19
C GLN A 205 17.04 -6.08 7.71
N THR A 206 17.82 -5.40 6.87
CA THR A 206 17.46 -4.07 6.40
C THR A 206 16.17 -4.09 5.57
N PRO A 207 16.07 -4.87 4.49
CA PRO A 207 14.80 -4.94 3.74
C PRO A 207 13.68 -5.57 4.57
N PHE A 208 13.96 -6.57 5.41
CA PHE A 208 12.95 -7.17 6.29
C PHE A 208 12.29 -6.12 7.18
N ASN A 209 13.08 -5.30 7.88
CA ASN A 209 12.54 -4.26 8.77
C ASN A 209 11.78 -3.17 8.00
N GLN A 210 12.24 -2.81 6.80
CA GLN A 210 11.56 -1.85 5.96
C GLN A 210 10.20 -2.38 5.48
N PHE A 211 10.13 -3.62 5.01
CA PHE A 211 8.88 -4.26 4.62
C PHE A 211 7.96 -4.52 5.82
N LYS A 212 8.51 -4.93 6.97
CA LYS A 212 7.73 -5.11 8.21
C LYS A 212 6.98 -3.84 8.61
N ALA A 213 7.62 -2.67 8.47
CA ALA A 213 6.98 -1.37 8.73
C ALA A 213 5.87 -1.02 7.73
N MET A 214 5.80 -1.71 6.59
CA MET A 214 4.78 -1.54 5.54
C MET A 214 3.84 -2.74 5.45
N ALA A 215 3.91 -3.70 6.38
CA ALA A 215 3.10 -4.91 6.34
C ALA A 215 1.61 -4.57 6.30
N THR A 216 0.91 -5.10 5.28
CA THR A 216 -0.54 -4.93 5.11
C THR A 216 -1.32 -5.97 5.90
N MET A 217 -0.66 -7.08 6.25
CA MET A 217 -1.23 -8.17 7.05
C MET A 217 -0.19 -8.64 8.06
N SER A 218 -0.60 -8.75 9.34
CA SER A 218 0.25 -9.30 10.40
C SER A 218 -0.43 -10.54 10.98
N LEU A 219 0.27 -11.65 10.92
CA LEU A 219 -0.20 -12.96 11.36
C LEU A 219 0.67 -13.48 12.50
N ALA A 220 0.11 -14.37 13.31
CA ALA A 220 0.83 -15.00 14.40
C ALA A 220 1.95 -15.90 13.87
N GLY A 221 2.97 -16.10 14.68
CA GLY A 221 4.00 -17.12 14.52
C GLY A 221 4.29 -17.76 15.86
N SER A 222 4.80 -18.98 15.84
CA SER A 222 5.21 -19.67 17.07
C SER A 222 6.64 -19.30 17.46
N SER A 223 6.95 -19.38 18.73
CA SER A 223 8.32 -19.26 19.26
C SER A 223 8.90 -20.64 19.62
N GLY A 224 10.21 -20.70 19.59
CA GLY A 224 10.96 -21.90 19.95
C GLY A 224 11.21 -22.85 18.77
N SER A 225 12.34 -23.55 18.82
CA SER A 225 12.80 -24.44 17.76
C SER A 225 11.80 -25.59 17.52
N GLY A 226 11.44 -25.78 16.25
CA GLY A 226 10.53 -26.86 15.83
C GLY A 226 9.04 -26.59 16.06
N ASN A 227 8.66 -25.50 16.71
CA ASN A 227 7.26 -25.10 16.87
C ASN A 227 6.85 -24.15 15.75
N TYR A 228 5.73 -24.44 15.10
CA TYR A 228 5.22 -23.65 13.97
C TYR A 228 3.74 -23.34 14.13
N THR A 229 3.34 -22.11 13.82
CA THR A 229 1.93 -21.83 13.52
C THR A 229 1.63 -22.29 12.10
N VAL A 230 0.60 -23.14 11.96
CA VAL A 230 0.28 -23.78 10.67
C VAL A 230 -0.77 -22.98 9.92
N TYR A 231 -0.49 -22.69 8.67
CA TYR A 231 -1.39 -22.05 7.71
C TYR A 231 -1.68 -23.01 6.56
N ASN A 232 -2.95 -23.16 6.22
CA ASN A 232 -3.40 -24.09 5.19
C ASN A 232 -4.55 -23.50 4.38
N GLY A 233 -4.62 -23.83 3.10
CA GLY A 233 -5.76 -23.50 2.24
C GLY A 233 -5.89 -22.01 1.90
N MET A 234 -4.77 -21.24 1.93
CA MET A 234 -4.77 -19.86 1.50
C MET A 234 -5.25 -19.79 0.05
N ALA A 235 -6.24 -18.94 -0.18
CA ALA A 235 -6.84 -18.76 -1.49
C ALA A 235 -7.43 -17.35 -1.64
N PRO A 236 -7.43 -16.79 -2.84
CA PRO A 236 -8.08 -15.52 -3.09
C PRO A 236 -9.58 -15.59 -2.84
N SER A 237 -10.14 -14.59 -2.19
CA SER A 237 -11.56 -14.45 -1.92
C SER A 237 -12.08 -13.08 -2.34
N THR A 238 -13.37 -13.00 -2.65
CA THR A 238 -14.04 -11.77 -3.11
C THR A 238 -15.19 -11.41 -2.19
N THR A 239 -15.54 -10.12 -2.15
CA THR A 239 -16.65 -9.58 -1.36
C THR A 239 -17.35 -8.45 -2.10
N GLY A 240 -18.59 -8.14 -1.68
CA GLY A 240 -19.36 -7.01 -2.17
C GLY A 240 -20.07 -7.23 -3.51
N SER A 241 -20.83 -6.19 -3.92
CA SER A 241 -21.48 -6.11 -5.22
C SER A 241 -21.31 -4.67 -5.75
N PRO A 242 -20.56 -4.45 -6.84
CA PRO A 242 -19.82 -5.47 -7.63
C PRO A 242 -18.71 -6.16 -6.84
N LEU A 243 -18.34 -7.37 -7.27
CA LEU A 243 -17.31 -8.18 -6.61
C LEU A 243 -15.95 -7.46 -6.62
N LYS A 244 -15.34 -7.38 -5.43
CA LYS A 244 -13.98 -6.86 -5.22
C LYS A 244 -13.13 -7.89 -4.48
N CYS A 245 -11.82 -7.79 -4.57
CA CYS A 245 -10.92 -8.61 -3.77
C CYS A 245 -11.16 -8.35 -2.28
N ASN A 246 -11.37 -9.40 -1.50
CA ASN A 246 -11.57 -9.30 -0.06
C ASN A 246 -10.22 -9.22 0.65
N GLN A 247 -9.69 -8.01 0.79
CA GLN A 247 -8.39 -7.76 1.45
C GLN A 247 -8.44 -7.89 2.97
N ALA A 248 -9.66 -7.98 3.55
CA ALA A 248 -9.85 -8.19 4.99
C ALA A 248 -9.78 -9.66 5.41
N ASP A 249 -9.83 -10.59 4.46
CA ASP A 249 -9.73 -12.02 4.72
C ASP A 249 -8.27 -12.42 4.95
N ALA A 250 -7.95 -12.90 6.15
CA ALA A 250 -6.60 -13.33 6.53
C ALA A 250 -6.05 -14.51 5.70
N ASN A 251 -6.92 -15.27 5.02
CA ASN A 251 -6.53 -16.35 4.13
C ASN A 251 -6.38 -15.91 2.67
N ASN A 252 -6.72 -14.66 2.35
CA ASN A 252 -6.57 -14.11 1.01
C ASN A 252 -5.18 -13.48 0.86
N TRP A 253 -4.29 -14.20 0.22
CA TRP A 253 -2.90 -13.75 -0.05
C TRP A 253 -2.70 -13.31 -1.50
N GLY A 254 -3.78 -12.87 -2.18
CA GLY A 254 -3.77 -12.47 -3.59
C GLY A 254 -3.84 -13.64 -4.56
N GLU A 255 -3.97 -13.34 -5.85
CA GLU A 255 -4.12 -14.35 -6.90
C GLU A 255 -2.90 -14.37 -7.83
N PRO A 256 -2.02 -15.38 -7.69
CA PRO A 256 -0.83 -15.50 -8.54
C PRO A 256 -1.15 -15.98 -9.95
N LEU A 257 -2.28 -16.68 -10.15
CA LEU A 257 -2.66 -17.21 -11.46
C LEU A 257 -3.23 -16.11 -12.36
N ARG A 258 -3.01 -16.24 -13.68
CA ARG A 258 -3.58 -15.37 -14.72
C ARG A 258 -4.36 -16.16 -15.77
N THR A 259 -4.40 -17.48 -15.64
CA THR A 259 -5.08 -18.41 -16.54
C THR A 259 -5.69 -19.55 -15.73
N GLY A 260 -6.76 -20.17 -16.20
CA GLY A 260 -7.33 -21.38 -15.63
C GLY A 260 -7.92 -21.23 -14.23
N GLY A 261 -9.15 -20.76 -14.09
CA GLY A 261 -9.87 -20.77 -12.81
C GLY A 261 -9.32 -19.81 -11.75
N TYR A 262 -8.82 -18.66 -12.15
CA TYR A 262 -8.30 -17.64 -11.26
C TYR A 262 -9.35 -16.61 -10.84
N THR A 263 -9.09 -15.91 -9.73
CA THR A 263 -9.95 -14.84 -9.22
C THR A 263 -9.44 -13.49 -9.72
N ALA A 264 -10.01 -13.01 -10.84
CA ALA A 264 -9.53 -11.82 -11.54
C ALA A 264 -9.45 -10.56 -10.63
N GLN A 265 -10.38 -10.41 -9.69
CA GLN A 265 -10.46 -9.29 -8.77
C GLN A 265 -9.24 -9.20 -7.83
N CYS A 266 -8.56 -10.33 -7.54
CA CYS A 266 -7.44 -10.38 -6.63
C CYS A 266 -6.06 -10.43 -7.33
N THR A 267 -6.04 -10.31 -8.65
CA THR A 267 -4.78 -10.33 -9.41
C THR A 267 -3.90 -9.10 -9.17
N SER A 268 -4.47 -7.96 -8.79
CA SER A 268 -3.74 -6.75 -8.42
C SER A 268 -3.39 -6.68 -6.92
N TYR A 269 -3.93 -7.58 -6.10
CA TYR A 269 -3.65 -7.62 -4.67
C TYR A 269 -2.38 -8.43 -4.40
N ALA A 270 -1.31 -7.74 -3.99
CA ALA A 270 -0.02 -8.33 -3.63
C ALA A 270 0.39 -7.83 -2.24
N PRO A 271 -0.13 -8.47 -1.17
CA PRO A 271 0.11 -8.03 0.20
C PRO A 271 1.55 -8.21 0.66
N ILE A 272 1.97 -7.40 1.64
CA ILE A 272 3.12 -7.67 2.49
C ILE A 272 2.59 -8.37 3.73
N ILE A 273 2.91 -9.65 3.90
CA ILE A 273 2.42 -10.48 5.00
C ILE A 273 3.58 -10.73 5.98
N TYR A 274 3.40 -10.26 7.21
CA TYR A 274 4.36 -10.47 8.29
C TYR A 274 3.88 -11.56 9.26
N PHE A 275 4.74 -12.51 9.57
CA PHE A 275 4.55 -13.55 10.57
C PHE A 275 5.46 -13.27 11.77
N GLY A 276 4.86 -13.12 12.95
CA GLY A 276 5.55 -12.78 14.19
C GLY A 276 6.25 -13.97 14.87
N GLY A 277 6.89 -14.85 14.11
CA GLY A 277 7.60 -16.05 14.57
C GLY A 277 7.57 -17.14 13.52
N ASN A 278 7.82 -18.40 13.94
CA ASN A 278 7.90 -19.54 13.03
C ASN A 278 6.54 -19.85 12.38
N ALA A 279 6.54 -20.05 11.07
CA ALA A 279 5.36 -20.33 10.27
C ALA A 279 5.53 -21.58 9.42
N LYS A 280 4.44 -22.37 9.27
CA LYS A 280 4.39 -23.54 8.40
C LYS A 280 3.24 -23.41 7.42
N PHE A 281 3.54 -23.51 6.12
CA PHE A 281 2.56 -23.50 5.05
C PHE A 281 2.37 -24.93 4.53
N THR A 282 1.12 -25.42 4.52
CA THR A 282 0.81 -26.81 4.13
C THR A 282 -0.03 -26.91 2.86
N GLY A 283 -0.32 -25.79 2.20
CA GLY A 283 -1.05 -25.74 0.94
C GLY A 283 -1.61 -24.33 0.72
N GLY A 284 -2.15 -24.11 -0.48
CA GLY A 284 -2.70 -22.82 -0.86
C GLY A 284 -1.84 -22.05 -1.86
N ARG A 285 -2.30 -20.84 -2.21
CA ARG A 285 -1.60 -20.00 -3.19
C ARG A 285 -1.68 -18.52 -2.81
N GLY A 286 -0.68 -17.77 -3.24
CA GLY A 286 -0.66 -16.33 -3.06
C GLY A 286 0.47 -15.65 -3.83
N GLN A 287 0.49 -14.33 -3.74
CA GLN A 287 1.52 -13.48 -4.32
C GLN A 287 1.82 -12.29 -3.41
N GLY A 288 3.00 -11.70 -3.53
CA GLY A 288 3.39 -10.56 -2.72
C GLY A 288 4.73 -10.76 -2.02
N ILE A 289 4.85 -10.26 -0.80
CA ILE A 289 6.05 -10.36 0.01
C ILE A 289 5.72 -11.09 1.32
N LEU A 290 6.38 -12.21 1.57
CA LEU A 290 6.29 -12.95 2.84
C LEU A 290 7.49 -12.61 3.72
N LEU A 291 7.21 -12.20 4.96
CA LEU A 291 8.19 -11.88 5.99
C LEU A 291 7.97 -12.80 7.18
N VAL A 292 8.94 -13.65 7.48
CA VAL A 292 8.86 -14.58 8.62
C VAL A 292 9.93 -14.22 9.64
N ASP A 293 9.50 -13.79 10.84
CA ASP A 293 10.39 -13.43 11.96
C ASP A 293 10.79 -14.68 12.74
N GLY A 294 11.30 -15.66 12.02
CA GLY A 294 11.66 -16.98 12.53
C GLY A 294 11.87 -17.96 11.40
N ASP A 295 11.66 -19.24 11.70
CA ASP A 295 11.80 -20.34 10.75
C ASP A 295 10.54 -20.47 9.87
N LEU A 296 10.76 -20.73 8.58
CA LEU A 296 9.70 -21.04 7.63
C LEU A 296 9.77 -22.51 7.22
N SER A 297 8.68 -23.24 7.40
CA SER A 297 8.51 -24.58 6.86
C SER A 297 7.46 -24.57 5.76
N ILE A 298 7.79 -25.09 4.59
CA ILE A 298 6.85 -25.22 3.47
C ILE A 298 6.66 -26.71 3.17
N ALA A 299 5.42 -27.16 3.20
CA ALA A 299 5.04 -28.52 2.89
C ALA A 299 3.75 -28.55 2.06
N GLY A 300 3.39 -29.71 1.50
CA GLY A 300 2.19 -29.82 0.66
C GLY A 300 2.29 -29.04 -0.64
N ASN A 301 1.13 -28.73 -1.23
CA ASN A 301 1.04 -28.01 -2.51
C ASN A 301 0.89 -26.50 -2.25
N PHE A 302 1.98 -25.82 -2.02
CA PHE A 302 2.00 -24.37 -1.82
C PHE A 302 2.55 -23.65 -3.04
N GLN A 303 1.85 -22.62 -3.54
CA GLN A 303 2.29 -21.79 -4.66
C GLN A 303 2.46 -20.35 -4.23
N TRP A 304 3.62 -19.78 -4.48
CA TRP A 304 3.92 -18.39 -4.18
C TRP A 304 4.55 -17.69 -5.38
N VAL A 305 4.07 -16.48 -5.67
CA VAL A 305 4.69 -15.59 -6.65
C VAL A 305 5.14 -14.31 -5.95
N GLY A 306 6.46 -14.11 -5.88
CA GLY A 306 7.05 -12.93 -5.27
C GLY A 306 8.26 -13.21 -4.39
N LEU A 307 8.41 -12.41 -3.33
CA LEU A 307 9.58 -12.45 -2.45
C LEU A 307 9.24 -13.15 -1.12
N VAL A 308 10.15 -13.99 -0.67
CA VAL A 308 10.11 -14.59 0.68
C VAL A 308 11.36 -14.16 1.43
N ILE A 309 11.22 -13.58 2.62
CA ILE A 309 12.34 -13.26 3.52
C ILE A 309 12.06 -13.91 4.88
N ALA A 310 12.92 -14.82 5.29
CA ALA A 310 12.90 -15.44 6.63
C ALA A 310 14.13 -15.03 7.43
N ILE A 311 13.93 -14.62 8.67
CA ILE A 311 15.04 -14.32 9.60
C ILE A 311 15.68 -15.60 10.15
N GLY A 312 14.92 -16.69 10.23
CA GLY A 312 15.42 -18.02 10.52
C GLY A 312 15.69 -18.82 9.25
N GLN A 313 15.56 -20.14 9.38
CA GLN A 313 15.76 -21.10 8.30
C GLN A 313 14.55 -21.19 7.38
N VAL A 314 14.76 -21.51 6.12
CA VAL A 314 13.71 -21.98 5.22
C VAL A 314 13.88 -23.47 4.99
N LYS A 315 12.85 -24.26 5.30
CA LYS A 315 12.81 -25.71 5.09
C LYS A 315 11.64 -26.08 4.20
N THR A 316 11.91 -26.89 3.18
CA THR A 316 10.86 -27.54 2.42
C THR A 316 10.78 -29.01 2.85
N GLY A 317 9.55 -29.50 3.03
CA GLY A 317 9.28 -30.89 3.39
C GLY A 317 8.59 -31.64 2.26
N ASN A 318 7.88 -32.73 2.64
CA ASN A 318 7.12 -33.51 1.67
C ASN A 318 6.05 -32.68 0.95
N GLY A 319 6.02 -32.74 -0.38
CA GLY A 319 5.06 -32.03 -1.23
C GLY A 319 5.72 -31.22 -2.32
N THR A 320 4.92 -30.49 -3.05
CA THR A 320 5.34 -29.61 -4.13
C THR A 320 5.23 -28.15 -3.69
N ALA A 321 6.33 -27.58 -3.22
CA ALA A 321 6.40 -26.15 -2.93
C ALA A 321 6.90 -25.42 -4.17
N ASN A 322 6.10 -24.53 -4.75
CA ASN A 322 6.47 -23.75 -5.91
C ASN A 322 6.61 -22.27 -5.53
N VAL A 323 7.83 -21.75 -5.60
CA VAL A 323 8.11 -20.32 -5.40
C VAL A 323 8.66 -19.74 -6.70
N THR A 324 7.93 -18.82 -7.30
CA THR A 324 8.37 -18.07 -8.48
C THR A 324 8.70 -16.64 -8.06
N GLY A 325 9.99 -16.31 -8.03
CA GLY A 325 10.47 -15.02 -7.54
C GLY A 325 11.82 -15.17 -6.87
N ALA A 326 11.90 -15.06 -5.55
CA ALA A 326 13.12 -15.33 -4.79
C ALA A 326 12.84 -15.69 -3.33
N ILE A 327 13.77 -16.45 -2.75
CA ILE A 327 13.83 -16.74 -1.32
C ILE A 327 15.10 -16.14 -0.73
N MET A 328 14.97 -15.44 0.38
CA MET A 328 16.06 -14.92 1.19
C MET A 328 15.93 -15.47 2.62
N SER A 329 16.96 -16.14 3.10
CA SER A 329 16.97 -16.76 4.43
C SER A 329 18.20 -16.33 5.21
N GLN A 330 17.97 -15.67 6.36
CA GLN A 330 19.00 -15.36 7.31
C GLN A 330 19.02 -16.48 8.37
N ASP A 331 19.97 -17.36 8.28
CA ASP A 331 20.25 -18.31 9.35
C ASP A 331 20.92 -17.57 10.52
N ALA A 332 20.30 -17.60 11.69
CA ALA A 332 20.77 -16.86 12.86
C ALA A 332 21.76 -17.69 13.71
N ASN A 333 21.82 -18.99 13.54
CA ASN A 333 22.66 -19.87 14.34
C ASN A 333 23.74 -20.55 13.49
N ILE A 334 24.98 -20.49 13.99
CA ILE A 334 26.11 -21.20 13.40
C ILE A 334 25.84 -22.70 13.50
N GLY A 335 25.64 -23.36 12.36
CA GLY A 335 25.33 -24.78 12.26
C GLY A 335 23.93 -25.16 11.79
N ASP A 336 23.01 -24.19 11.76
CA ASP A 336 21.69 -24.41 11.18
C ASP A 336 21.76 -24.34 9.64
N GLN A 337 20.88 -25.06 8.97
CA GLN A 337 20.85 -25.15 7.51
C GLN A 337 19.49 -24.81 6.95
N THR A 338 19.47 -23.96 5.95
CA THR A 338 18.32 -23.85 5.04
C THR A 338 18.31 -25.11 4.17
N SER A 339 17.20 -25.84 4.16
CA SER A 339 17.11 -27.13 3.46
C SER A 339 15.90 -27.22 2.54
N PHE A 340 16.16 -27.73 1.33
CA PHE A 340 15.15 -28.05 0.33
C PHE A 340 15.13 -29.54 0.11
N SER A 341 14.01 -30.19 0.39
CA SER A 341 13.82 -31.66 0.21
C SER A 341 12.44 -31.93 -0.39
N GLY A 342 12.23 -33.11 -0.92
CA GLY A 342 11.02 -33.46 -1.67
C GLY A 342 11.13 -33.05 -3.14
N THR A 343 10.10 -32.39 -3.69
CA THR A 343 10.06 -31.86 -5.06
C THR A 343 9.73 -30.36 -5.08
N PRO A 344 10.42 -29.52 -4.28
CA PRO A 344 10.20 -28.09 -4.36
C PRO A 344 10.79 -27.52 -5.64
N VAL A 345 10.12 -26.50 -6.19
CA VAL A 345 10.60 -25.72 -7.32
C VAL A 345 10.77 -24.28 -6.86
N VAL A 346 11.97 -23.74 -6.99
CA VAL A 346 12.25 -22.32 -6.73
C VAL A 346 12.84 -21.72 -7.98
N SER A 347 12.04 -20.94 -8.69
CA SER A 347 12.44 -20.31 -9.94
C SER A 347 12.60 -18.79 -9.77
N TYR A 348 13.75 -18.27 -10.13
CA TYR A 348 13.95 -16.83 -10.17
C TYR A 348 13.02 -16.17 -11.18
N SER A 349 12.38 -15.09 -10.77
CA SER A 349 11.54 -14.28 -11.66
C SER A 349 11.68 -12.80 -11.34
N LYS A 350 12.39 -12.09 -12.21
CA LYS A 350 12.46 -10.64 -12.11
C LYS A 350 11.08 -10.00 -12.27
N CYS A 351 10.27 -10.54 -13.18
CA CYS A 351 8.91 -10.06 -13.39
C CYS A 351 8.05 -10.15 -12.14
N ALA A 352 8.06 -11.29 -11.45
CA ALA A 352 7.37 -11.48 -10.19
C ALA A 352 7.86 -10.50 -9.13
N LEU A 353 9.17 -10.34 -9.00
CA LEU A 353 9.80 -9.43 -8.04
C LEU A 353 9.45 -7.97 -8.33
N ASP A 354 9.63 -7.51 -9.56
CA ASP A 354 9.29 -6.14 -9.96
C ASP A 354 7.80 -5.85 -9.70
N TYR A 355 6.93 -6.80 -10.02
CA TYR A 355 5.50 -6.65 -9.78
C TYR A 355 5.19 -6.48 -8.29
N VAL A 356 5.65 -7.39 -7.43
CA VAL A 356 5.31 -7.35 -6.00
C VAL A 356 5.99 -6.18 -5.29
N LEU A 357 7.20 -5.79 -5.68
CA LEU A 357 7.90 -4.64 -5.13
C LEU A 357 7.22 -3.33 -5.54
N ASN A 358 6.77 -3.19 -6.78
CA ASN A 358 6.04 -2.01 -7.24
C ASN A 358 4.62 -1.97 -6.63
N SER A 359 3.93 -3.11 -6.58
CA SER A 359 2.58 -3.20 -6.01
C SER A 359 2.57 -2.96 -4.49
N SER A 360 3.64 -3.29 -3.79
CA SER A 360 3.77 -3.07 -2.35
C SER A 360 4.32 -1.70 -1.98
N ALA A 361 4.69 -0.87 -2.95
CA ALA A 361 5.22 0.46 -2.70
C ALA A 361 4.16 1.37 -2.05
N VAL A 362 4.51 1.93 -0.90
CA VAL A 362 3.65 2.85 -0.15
C VAL A 362 3.95 4.28 -0.55
N ALA A 363 2.91 5.05 -0.86
CA ALA A 363 3.06 6.47 -1.16
C ALA A 363 3.32 7.28 0.12
N ARG A 364 4.28 8.19 0.06
CA ARG A 364 4.60 9.15 1.13
C ARG A 364 4.65 10.56 0.56
N PRO A 365 4.14 11.56 1.29
CA PRO A 365 4.33 12.95 0.91
C PRO A 365 5.81 13.29 0.78
N LEU A 366 6.16 14.12 -0.18
CA LEU A 366 7.51 14.68 -0.25
C LEU A 366 7.80 15.50 1.00
N SER A 367 9.02 15.42 1.52
CA SER A 367 9.44 16.06 2.78
C SER A 367 9.41 17.58 2.76
N MET A 368 9.34 18.21 1.58
CA MET A 368 9.33 19.67 1.42
C MET A 368 8.09 20.11 0.62
N ARG A 369 7.21 20.89 1.29
CA ARG A 369 6.04 21.60 0.69
C ARG A 369 5.25 20.76 -0.32
N SER A 370 4.89 19.54 0.08
CA SER A 370 4.11 18.65 -0.78
C SER A 370 2.62 19.02 -0.86
N TRP A 371 2.17 20.01 -0.07
CA TRP A 371 0.79 20.42 0.04
C TRP A 371 0.60 21.80 -0.60
N ALA A 372 -0.42 21.96 -1.40
CA ALA A 372 -0.86 23.24 -1.94
C ALA A 372 -2.38 23.31 -1.95
N GLN A 373 -2.91 24.47 -1.60
CA GLN A 373 -4.29 24.82 -1.91
C GLN A 373 -4.35 25.17 -3.40
N VAL A 374 -5.25 24.52 -4.11
CA VAL A 374 -5.44 24.74 -5.55
C VAL A 374 -6.81 25.36 -5.74
N PHE A 375 -6.84 26.54 -6.33
CA PHE A 375 -8.06 27.30 -6.59
C PHE A 375 -8.72 26.88 -7.89
#